data_339d1486601208a91c498cea4566fe03
#
_entry.id   339d1486601208a91c498cea4566fe03
#
_cell.length_a   1.000
_cell.length_b   1.000
_cell.length_c   1.000
_cell.angle_alpha   90.00
_cell.angle_beta   90.00
_cell.angle_gamma   90.00
#
_symmetry.space_group_name_H-M   'P 1'
#
loop_
_entity.id
_entity.type
_entity.pdbx_description
1 polymer ?
#
loop_
_entity_poly.entity_id
_entity_poly.type
_entity_poly.pdbx_seq_one_letter_code
_entity_poly.pdbx_strand_id
1 'polypeptide(L)'
;ESESASIEELNAITEELVSMNDEMVEQVRSNDDNLMQVVDDAKNLTEHVDASLGAFEKLEGLAASNETELKNLVEVNKNVMNVNDSTVETIEKLVMRTEQIKETMSAIGKIANSTNLLALNASIEAARAGEAGRGFAVVAGEIQNLSTNTKKLLDEIQQVIDDVNEDTRETSRKVEVSSEKIREQSTVLSQTVDSIWQMIELVKESFGSIRSIEELNATQEKLLVANSDKNKKVLEQFSHQSQQFKQIAEMIVSNAENVTEISHKVEELNKTTTDLRDLIING
;
A
#
# COMPACT_ATOMS: atom_id res chain seq x y z
N GLU A 1 12.91 -79.07 -25.73
CA GLU A 1 11.80 -78.09 -26.06
C GLU A 1 11.52 -77.14 -24.86
N SER A 2 11.44 -77.64 -23.62
CA SER A 2 11.17 -76.83 -22.42
C SER A 2 12.31 -75.85 -22.12
N GLU A 3 13.58 -76.25 -22.29
CA GLU A 3 14.73 -75.41 -22.00
C GLU A 3 14.94 -74.31 -23.05
N SER A 4 14.69 -74.55 -24.32
CA SER A 4 14.73 -73.56 -25.39
C SER A 4 13.66 -72.50 -25.22
N ALA A 5 12.44 -72.87 -24.80
CA ALA A 5 11.37 -71.87 -24.48
C ALA A 5 11.72 -71.02 -23.28
N SER A 6 12.39 -71.58 -22.24
CA SER A 6 12.86 -70.80 -21.08
C SER A 6 13.97 -69.83 -21.44
N ILE A 7 14.84 -70.16 -22.41
CA ILE A 7 15.90 -69.21 -22.89
C ILE A 7 15.29 -68.08 -23.68
N GLU A 8 14.28 -68.35 -24.54
CA GLU A 8 13.57 -67.23 -25.24
C GLU A 8 12.86 -66.32 -24.28
N GLU A 9 12.20 -66.87 -23.26
CA GLU A 9 11.55 -66.07 -22.21
C GLU A 9 12.57 -65.18 -21.39
N LEU A 10 13.72 -65.77 -21.03
CA LEU A 10 14.79 -64.99 -20.32
C LEU A 10 15.39 -63.89 -21.20
N ASN A 11 15.53 -64.10 -22.51
CA ASN A 11 15.95 -63.09 -23.45
C ASN A 11 14.95 -61.91 -23.48
N ALA A 12 13.66 -62.24 -23.65
CA ALA A 12 12.62 -61.19 -23.68
C ALA A 12 12.57 -60.38 -22.37
N ILE A 13 12.65 -61.05 -21.22
CA ILE A 13 12.71 -60.36 -19.90
C ILE A 13 13.97 -59.49 -19.81
N THR A 14 15.11 -59.97 -20.29
CA THR A 14 16.36 -59.19 -20.21
C THR A 14 16.31 -57.95 -21.10
N GLU A 15 15.74 -58.05 -22.32
CA GLU A 15 15.52 -56.91 -23.20
C GLU A 15 14.58 -55.88 -22.56
N GLU A 16 13.48 -56.32 -21.91
CA GLU A 16 12.55 -55.46 -21.19
C GLU A 16 13.24 -54.76 -20.02
N LEU A 17 14.08 -55.48 -19.24
CA LEU A 17 14.85 -54.89 -18.14
C LEU A 17 15.87 -53.85 -18.61
N VAL A 18 16.52 -54.03 -19.74
CA VAL A 18 17.42 -53.05 -20.35
C VAL A 18 16.65 -51.81 -20.74
N SER A 19 15.50 -51.97 -21.44
CA SER A 19 14.65 -50.85 -21.83
C SER A 19 14.16 -50.03 -20.62
N MET A 20 13.69 -50.72 -19.56
CA MET A 20 13.27 -50.06 -18.33
C MET A 20 14.42 -49.32 -17.64
N ASN A 21 15.63 -49.88 -17.66
CA ASN A 21 16.81 -49.21 -17.08
C ASN A 21 17.15 -47.94 -17.84
N ASP A 22 17.09 -47.95 -19.17
CA ASP A 22 17.35 -46.77 -19.99
C ASP A 22 16.29 -45.67 -19.78
N GLU A 23 15.01 -46.04 -19.68
CA GLU A 23 13.93 -45.12 -19.32
C GLU A 23 14.15 -44.48 -17.95
N MET A 24 14.59 -45.25 -16.96
CA MET A 24 14.89 -44.74 -15.63
C MET A 24 16.07 -43.76 -15.63
N VAL A 25 17.12 -44.00 -16.42
CA VAL A 25 18.24 -43.11 -16.62
C VAL A 25 17.77 -41.75 -17.17
N GLU A 26 16.93 -41.78 -18.21
CA GLU A 26 16.37 -40.53 -18.78
C GLU A 26 15.46 -39.81 -17.79
N GLN A 27 14.69 -40.52 -16.99
CA GLN A 27 13.85 -39.91 -15.96
C GLN A 27 14.67 -39.24 -14.85
N VAL A 28 15.79 -39.84 -14.45
CA VAL A 28 16.71 -39.23 -13.47
C VAL A 28 17.42 -37.99 -14.06
N ARG A 29 17.79 -38.01 -15.34
CA ARG A 29 18.33 -36.80 -16.02
C ARG A 29 17.31 -35.68 -16.07
N SER A 30 16.07 -35.97 -16.47
CA SER A 30 14.98 -35.00 -16.46
C SER A 30 14.73 -34.43 -15.05
N ASN A 31 14.87 -35.27 -14.02
CA ASN A 31 14.76 -34.81 -12.63
C ASN A 31 15.93 -33.87 -12.25
N ASP A 32 17.13 -34.13 -12.71
CA ASP A 32 18.30 -33.25 -12.47
C ASP A 32 18.13 -31.89 -13.17
N ASP A 33 17.60 -31.86 -14.40
CA ASP A 33 17.24 -30.62 -15.08
C ASP A 33 16.19 -29.80 -14.31
N ASN A 34 15.16 -30.46 -13.79
CA ASN A 34 14.14 -29.82 -12.95
C ASN A 34 14.75 -29.27 -11.65
N LEU A 35 15.69 -30.00 -11.03
CA LEU A 35 16.40 -29.49 -9.84
C LEU A 35 17.22 -28.24 -10.15
N MET A 36 17.87 -28.16 -11.32
CA MET A 36 18.59 -26.97 -11.76
C MET A 36 17.65 -25.76 -11.89
N GLN A 37 16.46 -25.96 -12.46
CA GLN A 37 15.44 -24.91 -12.56
C GLN A 37 14.99 -24.43 -11.18
N VAL A 38 14.76 -25.33 -10.23
CA VAL A 38 14.38 -24.97 -8.85
C VAL A 38 15.51 -24.22 -8.13
N VAL A 39 16.78 -24.49 -8.44
CA VAL A 39 17.92 -23.72 -7.94
C VAL A 39 17.89 -22.29 -8.47
N ASP A 40 17.62 -22.08 -9.73
CA ASP A 40 17.48 -20.76 -10.34
C ASP A 40 16.30 -19.98 -9.74
N ASP A 41 15.16 -20.67 -9.55
CA ASP A 41 13.98 -20.06 -8.91
C ASP A 41 14.26 -19.66 -7.45
N ALA A 42 15.00 -20.47 -6.71
CA ALA A 42 15.42 -20.16 -5.33
C ALA A 42 16.35 -18.91 -5.28
N LYS A 43 17.23 -18.77 -6.26
CA LYS A 43 18.09 -17.58 -6.38
C LYS A 43 17.26 -16.32 -6.70
N ASN A 44 16.35 -16.41 -7.67
CA ASN A 44 15.45 -15.31 -8.00
C ASN A 44 14.58 -14.91 -6.80
N LEU A 45 14.12 -15.90 -6.02
CA LEU A 45 13.37 -15.66 -4.79
C LEU A 45 14.21 -14.86 -3.77
N THR A 46 15.51 -15.17 -3.61
CA THR A 46 16.41 -14.39 -2.74
C THR A 46 16.49 -12.92 -3.18
N GLU A 47 16.63 -12.66 -4.48
CA GLU A 47 16.67 -11.29 -5.02
C GLU A 47 15.33 -10.54 -4.76
N HIS A 48 14.20 -11.22 -4.87
CA HIS A 48 12.89 -10.65 -4.56
C HIS A 48 12.70 -10.37 -3.06
N VAL A 49 13.23 -11.23 -2.21
CA VAL A 49 13.25 -11.04 -0.75
C VAL A 49 14.04 -9.78 -0.41
N ASP A 50 15.25 -9.63 -0.91
CA ASP A 50 16.10 -8.46 -0.69
C ASP A 50 15.45 -7.15 -1.17
N ALA A 51 14.86 -7.18 -2.38
CA ALA A 51 14.12 -6.04 -2.90
C ALA A 51 12.91 -5.66 -2.03
N SER A 52 12.20 -6.65 -1.50
CA SER A 52 11.05 -6.46 -0.62
C SER A 52 11.47 -5.86 0.73
N LEU A 53 12.56 -6.35 1.31
CA LEU A 53 13.14 -5.79 2.55
C LEU A 53 13.51 -4.32 2.37
N GLY A 54 14.20 -3.97 1.28
CA GLY A 54 14.54 -2.59 0.96
C GLY A 54 13.31 -1.69 0.71
N ALA A 55 12.21 -2.24 0.17
CA ALA A 55 10.96 -1.51 0.01
C ALA A 55 10.27 -1.24 1.37
N PHE A 56 10.29 -2.22 2.28
CA PHE A 56 9.74 -2.05 3.62
C PHE A 56 10.52 -1.03 4.47
N GLU A 57 11.85 -1.02 4.41
CA GLU A 57 12.66 0.01 5.07
C GLU A 57 12.29 1.43 4.60
N LYS A 58 12.06 1.60 3.29
CA LYS A 58 11.59 2.88 2.73
C LYS A 58 10.19 3.24 3.23
N LEU A 59 9.28 2.26 3.32
CA LEU A 59 7.92 2.48 3.83
C LEU A 59 7.95 2.89 5.30
N GLU A 60 8.80 2.29 6.13
CA GLU A 60 8.98 2.69 7.53
C GLU A 60 9.50 4.12 7.64
N GLY A 61 10.49 4.50 6.83
CA GLY A 61 11.00 5.86 6.76
C GLY A 61 9.94 6.88 6.33
N LEU A 62 9.12 6.55 5.32
CA LEU A 62 8.01 7.40 4.87
C LEU A 62 6.92 7.53 5.95
N ALA A 63 6.60 6.46 6.64
CA ALA A 63 5.61 6.49 7.72
C ALA A 63 6.07 7.37 8.89
N ALA A 64 7.33 7.32 9.28
CA ALA A 64 7.92 8.18 10.32
C ALA A 64 7.92 9.66 9.89
N SER A 65 8.23 9.96 8.62
CA SER A 65 8.13 11.31 8.07
C SER A 65 6.70 11.83 8.10
N ASN A 66 5.74 11.02 7.62
CA ASN A 66 4.33 11.38 7.62
C ASN A 66 3.80 11.63 9.04
N GLU A 67 4.18 10.83 10.02
CA GLU A 67 3.83 11.05 11.43
C GLU A 67 4.30 12.41 11.93
N THR A 68 5.52 12.79 11.57
CA THR A 68 6.09 14.10 11.94
C THR A 68 5.33 15.25 11.29
N GLU A 69 5.02 15.14 9.99
CA GLU A 69 4.24 16.15 9.27
C GLU A 69 2.82 16.31 9.83
N LEU A 70 2.17 15.20 10.19
CA LEU A 70 0.84 15.23 10.80
C LEU A 70 0.86 15.88 12.18
N LYS A 71 1.88 15.65 13.01
CA LYS A 71 2.06 16.35 14.29
C LYS A 71 2.17 17.84 14.09
N ASN A 72 2.95 18.28 13.09
CA ASN A 72 3.06 19.70 12.75
C ASN A 72 1.71 20.28 12.28
N LEU A 73 0.93 19.54 11.48
CA LEU A 73 -0.39 19.99 11.04
C LEU A 73 -1.39 20.12 12.20
N VAL A 74 -1.33 19.23 13.19
CA VAL A 74 -2.14 19.35 14.41
C VAL A 74 -1.80 20.62 15.18
N GLU A 75 -0.52 20.97 15.29
CA GLU A 75 -0.07 22.22 15.93
C GLU A 75 -0.52 23.45 15.13
N VAL A 76 -0.40 23.44 13.81
CA VAL A 76 -0.91 24.52 12.95
C VAL A 76 -2.41 24.71 13.13
N ASN A 77 -3.20 23.64 13.13
CA ASN A 77 -4.64 23.71 13.38
C ASN A 77 -4.98 24.35 14.72
N LYS A 78 -4.26 23.99 15.78
CA LYS A 78 -4.41 24.58 17.11
C LYS A 78 -4.12 26.08 17.07
N ASN A 79 -3.08 26.51 16.37
CA ASN A 79 -2.73 27.92 16.23
C ASN A 79 -3.82 28.69 15.46
N VAL A 80 -4.37 28.12 14.38
CA VAL A 80 -5.47 28.75 13.64
C VAL A 80 -6.74 28.87 14.50
N MET A 81 -7.05 27.88 15.33
CA MET A 81 -8.16 27.99 16.29
C MET A 81 -7.94 29.16 17.27
N ASN A 82 -6.75 29.30 17.85
CA ASN A 82 -6.42 30.41 18.75
C ASN A 82 -6.56 31.79 18.05
N VAL A 83 -6.15 31.89 16.78
CA VAL A 83 -6.33 33.11 15.98
C VAL A 83 -7.81 33.38 15.73
N ASN A 84 -8.61 32.37 15.42
CA ASN A 84 -10.06 32.50 15.27
C ASN A 84 -10.71 33.03 16.56
N ASP A 85 -10.38 32.43 17.71
CA ASP A 85 -10.91 32.87 19.02
C ASP A 85 -10.55 34.32 19.33
N SER A 86 -9.29 34.74 19.10
CA SER A 86 -8.85 36.13 19.23
C SER A 86 -9.56 37.07 18.27
N THR A 87 -9.89 36.59 17.06
CA THR A 87 -10.66 37.38 16.09
C THR A 87 -12.09 37.56 16.56
N VAL A 88 -12.73 36.58 17.15
CA VAL A 88 -14.07 36.70 17.77
C VAL A 88 -14.06 37.75 18.87
N GLU A 89 -13.10 37.72 19.78
CA GLU A 89 -12.97 38.77 20.83
C GLU A 89 -12.81 40.17 20.24
N THR A 90 -12.07 40.29 19.13
CA THR A 90 -11.86 41.58 18.45
C THR A 90 -13.16 42.09 17.82
N ILE A 91 -13.93 41.19 17.21
CA ILE A 91 -15.25 41.47 16.66
C ILE A 91 -16.21 41.96 17.77
N GLU A 92 -16.26 41.27 18.92
CA GLU A 92 -17.10 41.67 20.04
C GLU A 92 -16.76 43.08 20.54
N LYS A 93 -15.44 43.40 20.65
CA LYS A 93 -14.97 44.71 21.01
C LYS A 93 -15.37 45.79 19.98
N LEU A 94 -15.33 45.42 18.67
CA LEU A 94 -15.74 46.35 17.60
C LEU A 94 -17.24 46.63 17.68
N VAL A 95 -18.09 45.61 17.89
CA VAL A 95 -19.53 45.81 18.08
C VAL A 95 -19.82 46.73 19.27
N MET A 96 -19.15 46.54 20.41
CA MET A 96 -19.34 47.43 21.57
C MET A 96 -18.94 48.89 21.26
N ARG A 97 -17.84 49.09 20.52
CA ARG A 97 -17.37 50.45 20.12
C ARG A 97 -18.31 51.11 19.15
N THR A 98 -18.86 50.41 18.18
CA THR A 98 -19.85 50.95 17.24
C THR A 98 -21.14 51.37 17.95
N GLU A 99 -21.57 50.62 18.98
CA GLU A 99 -22.71 51.01 19.81
C GLU A 99 -22.43 52.31 20.62
N GLN A 100 -21.24 52.44 21.22
CA GLN A 100 -20.81 53.67 21.91
C GLN A 100 -20.79 54.88 20.96
N ILE A 101 -20.37 54.68 19.69
CA ILE A 101 -20.39 55.76 18.69
C ILE A 101 -21.86 56.14 18.40
N LYS A 102 -22.79 55.16 18.23
CA LYS A 102 -24.22 55.46 18.04
C LYS A 102 -24.81 56.29 19.18
N GLU A 103 -24.50 55.92 20.42
CA GLU A 103 -24.93 56.69 21.60
C GLU A 103 -24.40 58.14 21.57
N THR A 104 -23.11 58.29 21.24
CA THR A 104 -22.46 59.61 21.13
C THR A 104 -23.09 60.45 20.02
N MET A 105 -23.33 59.84 18.86
CA MET A 105 -24.02 60.50 17.74
C MET A 105 -25.43 60.96 18.10
N SER A 106 -26.19 60.10 18.82
CA SER A 106 -27.51 60.47 19.33
C SER A 106 -27.46 61.71 20.25
N ALA A 107 -26.47 61.77 21.14
CA ALA A 107 -26.25 62.92 22.02
C ALA A 107 -25.93 64.20 21.22
N ILE A 108 -25.01 64.11 20.24
CA ILE A 108 -24.66 65.22 19.34
C ILE A 108 -25.88 65.68 18.53
N GLY A 109 -26.69 64.72 18.03
CA GLY A 109 -27.95 65.03 17.30
C GLY A 109 -28.93 65.81 18.16
N LYS A 110 -29.07 65.45 19.44
CA LYS A 110 -29.91 66.22 20.38
C LYS A 110 -29.37 67.66 20.57
N ILE A 111 -28.05 67.83 20.68
CA ILE A 111 -27.41 69.17 20.80
C ILE A 111 -27.63 70.00 19.55
N ALA A 112 -27.40 69.40 18.35
CA ALA A 112 -27.64 70.04 17.07
C ALA A 112 -29.11 70.47 16.90
N ASN A 113 -30.04 69.58 17.33
CA ASN A 113 -31.47 69.97 17.29
C ASN A 113 -31.83 71.10 18.20
N SER A 114 -31.32 71.11 19.44
CA SER A 114 -31.52 72.19 20.42
C SER A 114 -30.89 73.49 19.92
N THR A 115 -29.67 73.43 19.34
CA THR A 115 -28.99 74.62 18.75
C THR A 115 -29.79 75.18 17.56
N ASN A 116 -30.36 74.31 16.71
CA ASN A 116 -31.23 74.72 15.59
C ASN A 116 -32.47 75.48 16.11
N LEU A 117 -33.10 74.98 17.18
CA LEU A 117 -34.27 75.62 17.79
C LEU A 117 -33.91 76.94 18.44
N LEU A 118 -32.75 77.05 19.11
CA LEU A 118 -32.25 78.31 19.68
C LEU A 118 -31.96 79.33 18.59
N ALA A 119 -31.33 78.96 17.50
CA ALA A 119 -31.05 79.80 16.36
C ALA A 119 -32.31 80.26 15.66
N LEU A 120 -33.32 79.38 15.54
CA LEU A 120 -34.64 79.74 14.97
C LEU A 120 -35.32 80.86 15.90
N ASN A 121 -35.33 80.65 17.20
CA ASN A 121 -35.90 81.61 18.14
C ASN A 121 -35.15 82.93 18.08
N ALA A 122 -33.82 82.89 17.96
CA ALA A 122 -33.00 84.10 17.80
C ALA A 122 -33.29 84.83 16.47
N SER A 123 -33.45 84.10 15.39
CA SER A 123 -33.86 84.65 14.07
C SER A 123 -35.19 85.37 14.16
N ILE A 124 -36.16 84.74 14.83
CA ILE A 124 -37.50 85.30 15.01
C ILE A 124 -37.41 86.61 15.80
N GLU A 125 -36.64 86.69 16.91
CA GLU A 125 -36.52 87.85 17.74
C GLU A 125 -35.69 88.98 17.05
N ALA A 126 -34.66 88.56 16.28
CA ALA A 126 -33.92 89.49 15.42
C ALA A 126 -34.80 90.16 14.35
N ALA A 127 -35.71 89.39 13.72
CA ALA A 127 -36.69 89.97 12.78
C ALA A 127 -37.68 90.88 13.45
N ARG A 128 -38.03 90.61 14.71
CA ARG A 128 -38.94 91.41 15.49
C ARG A 128 -38.32 92.78 15.91
N ALA A 129 -36.97 92.85 16.05
CA ALA A 129 -36.21 94.09 16.37
C ALA A 129 -35.98 94.98 15.13
N GLY A 130 -36.44 94.62 13.93
CA GLY A 130 -36.33 95.38 12.71
C GLY A 130 -34.91 95.71 12.29
N GLU A 131 -34.62 96.95 11.92
CA GLU A 131 -33.29 97.43 11.49
C GLU A 131 -32.17 97.19 12.56
N ALA A 132 -32.47 97.31 13.84
CA ALA A 132 -31.52 97.09 14.93
C ALA A 132 -31.14 95.57 15.07
N GLY A 133 -31.94 94.66 14.61
CA GLY A 133 -31.69 93.22 14.72
C GLY A 133 -31.00 92.56 13.49
N ARG A 134 -30.70 93.35 12.46
CA ARG A 134 -30.20 92.80 11.18
C ARG A 134 -28.92 91.97 11.26
N GLY A 135 -27.94 92.44 12.10
CA GLY A 135 -26.70 91.68 12.33
C GLY A 135 -26.91 90.42 13.12
N PHE A 136 -27.86 90.36 14.07
CA PHE A 136 -28.25 89.20 14.83
C PHE A 136 -28.97 88.15 13.96
N ALA A 137 -29.80 88.57 13.01
CA ALA A 137 -30.49 87.67 12.08
C ALA A 137 -29.52 86.91 11.19
N VAL A 138 -28.42 87.57 10.73
CA VAL A 138 -27.36 86.88 9.93
C VAL A 138 -26.67 85.79 10.76
N VAL A 139 -26.28 86.09 11.99
CA VAL A 139 -25.59 85.17 12.91
C VAL A 139 -26.53 83.99 13.22
N ALA A 140 -27.81 84.23 13.51
CA ALA A 140 -28.79 83.20 13.81
C ALA A 140 -29.04 82.28 12.56
N GLY A 141 -29.07 82.86 11.38
CA GLY A 141 -29.15 82.11 10.12
C GLY A 141 -27.93 81.20 9.91
N GLU A 142 -26.73 81.69 10.22
CA GLU A 142 -25.50 80.87 10.09
C GLU A 142 -25.46 79.74 11.12
N ILE A 143 -25.90 79.97 12.37
CA ILE A 143 -26.02 78.93 13.41
C ILE A 143 -27.05 77.84 12.97
N GLN A 144 -28.16 78.24 12.36
CA GLN A 144 -29.18 77.31 11.85
C GLN A 144 -28.65 76.43 10.71
N ASN A 145 -27.90 77.06 9.77
CA ASN A 145 -27.20 76.33 8.71
C ASN A 145 -26.19 75.36 9.27
N LEU A 146 -25.37 75.74 10.24
CA LEU A 146 -24.39 74.88 10.90
C LEU A 146 -25.06 73.67 11.56
N SER A 147 -26.14 73.90 12.30
CA SER A 147 -26.91 72.84 12.96
C SER A 147 -27.54 71.84 11.94
N THR A 148 -28.04 72.33 10.80
CA THR A 148 -28.57 71.50 9.73
C THR A 148 -27.48 70.69 9.08
N ASN A 149 -26.32 71.31 8.80
CA ASN A 149 -25.16 70.59 8.25
C ASN A 149 -24.62 69.52 9.26
N THR A 150 -24.65 69.82 10.55
CA THR A 150 -24.26 68.87 11.62
C THR A 150 -25.17 67.64 11.60
N LYS A 151 -26.51 67.82 11.44
CA LYS A 151 -27.45 66.70 11.31
C LYS A 151 -27.14 65.85 10.10
N LYS A 152 -26.92 66.48 8.92
CA LYS A 152 -26.59 65.77 7.69
C LYS A 152 -25.31 64.93 7.85
N LEU A 153 -24.26 65.44 8.46
CA LEU A 153 -23.03 64.70 8.76
C LEU A 153 -23.28 63.51 9.71
N LEU A 154 -24.17 63.70 10.70
CA LEU A 154 -24.54 62.60 11.59
C LEU A 154 -25.27 61.47 10.85
N ASP A 155 -26.15 61.79 9.89
CA ASP A 155 -26.85 60.80 9.03
C ASP A 155 -25.82 60.04 8.18
N GLU A 156 -24.82 60.73 7.61
CA GLU A 156 -23.77 60.12 6.81
C GLU A 156 -22.90 59.21 7.71
N ILE A 157 -22.54 59.60 8.94
CA ILE A 157 -21.78 58.77 9.89
C ILE A 157 -22.63 57.57 10.33
N GLN A 158 -23.94 57.74 10.54
CA GLN A 158 -24.85 56.62 10.85
C GLN A 158 -24.79 55.53 9.77
N GLN A 159 -24.79 55.92 8.51
CA GLN A 159 -24.68 54.97 7.38
C GLN A 159 -23.37 54.20 7.45
N VAL A 160 -22.23 54.90 7.68
CA VAL A 160 -20.92 54.25 7.80
C VAL A 160 -20.91 53.25 8.97
N ILE A 161 -21.52 53.60 10.11
CA ILE A 161 -21.61 52.68 11.25
C ILE A 161 -22.48 51.46 10.96
N ASP A 162 -23.54 51.63 10.22
CA ASP A 162 -24.41 50.50 9.82
C ASP A 162 -23.68 49.56 8.85
N ASP A 163 -22.93 50.12 7.90
CA ASP A 163 -22.05 49.34 6.99
C ASP A 163 -20.96 48.57 7.79
N VAL A 164 -20.28 49.22 8.75
CA VAL A 164 -19.30 48.56 9.64
C VAL A 164 -19.93 47.43 10.45
N ASN A 165 -21.16 47.61 10.93
CA ASN A 165 -21.87 46.56 11.65
C ASN A 165 -22.21 45.36 10.75
N GLU A 166 -22.60 45.59 9.47
CA GLU A 166 -22.84 44.53 8.51
C GLU A 166 -21.57 43.74 8.19
N ASP A 167 -20.47 44.42 7.87
CA ASP A 167 -19.14 43.82 7.64
C ASP A 167 -18.66 43.00 8.84
N THR A 168 -18.91 43.51 10.03
CA THR A 168 -18.56 42.86 11.30
C THR A 168 -19.32 41.54 11.48
N ARG A 169 -20.63 41.54 11.19
CA ARG A 169 -21.46 40.35 11.25
C ARG A 169 -21.04 39.31 10.20
N GLU A 170 -20.75 39.75 8.98
CA GLU A 170 -20.26 38.88 7.93
C GLU A 170 -18.92 38.22 8.31
N THR A 171 -18.00 39.01 8.87
CA THR A 171 -16.71 38.53 9.35
C THR A 171 -16.88 37.50 10.48
N SER A 172 -17.78 37.76 11.44
CA SER A 172 -18.10 36.81 12.52
C SER A 172 -18.56 35.47 11.96
N ARG A 173 -19.45 35.48 10.96
CA ARG A 173 -19.94 34.26 10.34
C ARG A 173 -18.84 33.49 9.60
N LYS A 174 -17.93 34.22 8.92
CA LYS A 174 -16.77 33.59 8.25
C LYS A 174 -15.82 32.92 9.24
N VAL A 175 -15.59 33.53 10.41
CA VAL A 175 -14.76 32.96 11.47
C VAL A 175 -15.41 31.70 12.06
N GLU A 176 -16.72 31.71 12.28
CA GLU A 176 -17.48 30.55 12.76
C GLU A 176 -17.35 29.36 11.81
N VAL A 177 -17.59 29.57 10.51
CA VAL A 177 -17.41 28.55 9.47
C VAL A 177 -15.97 28.06 9.41
N SER A 178 -14.98 28.96 9.54
CA SER A 178 -13.56 28.59 9.60
C SER A 178 -13.28 27.67 10.79
N SER A 179 -13.81 27.98 11.97
CA SER A 179 -13.63 27.17 13.18
C SER A 179 -14.25 25.79 13.05
N GLU A 180 -15.41 25.67 12.42
CA GLU A 180 -16.04 24.38 12.13
C GLU A 180 -15.19 23.54 11.18
N LYS A 181 -14.68 24.14 10.10
CA LYS A 181 -13.80 23.45 9.14
C LYS A 181 -12.51 22.95 9.78
N ILE A 182 -11.92 23.69 10.72
CA ILE A 182 -10.73 23.26 11.45
C ILE A 182 -11.04 22.06 12.37
N ARG A 183 -12.23 22.03 12.98
CA ARG A 183 -12.65 20.87 13.78
C ARG A 183 -12.83 19.61 12.91
N GLU A 184 -13.48 19.75 11.76
CA GLU A 184 -13.58 18.67 10.78
C GLU A 184 -12.20 18.18 10.35
N GLN A 185 -11.29 19.10 10.00
CA GLN A 185 -9.91 18.80 9.63
C GLN A 185 -9.15 18.09 10.75
N SER A 186 -9.32 18.48 12.00
CA SER A 186 -8.70 17.82 13.16
C SER A 186 -9.17 16.36 13.30
N THR A 187 -10.43 16.07 13.00
CA THR A 187 -10.96 14.71 12.98
C THR A 187 -10.31 13.86 11.88
N VAL A 188 -10.19 14.42 10.67
CA VAL A 188 -9.53 13.75 9.54
C VAL A 188 -8.05 13.49 9.83
N LEU A 189 -7.35 14.45 10.44
CA LEU A 189 -5.95 14.28 10.85
C LEU A 189 -5.79 13.13 11.84
N SER A 190 -6.66 13.03 12.85
CA SER A 190 -6.64 11.92 13.81
C SER A 190 -6.82 10.57 13.11
N GLN A 191 -7.80 10.45 12.22
CA GLN A 191 -8.02 9.23 11.42
C GLN A 191 -6.83 8.88 10.54
N THR A 192 -6.16 9.89 9.99
CA THR A 192 -4.96 9.69 9.16
C THR A 192 -3.79 9.18 10.00
N VAL A 193 -3.61 9.69 11.22
CA VAL A 193 -2.61 9.16 12.17
C VAL A 193 -2.88 7.69 12.47
N ASP A 194 -4.12 7.33 12.80
CA ASP A 194 -4.49 5.94 13.09
C ASP A 194 -4.23 5.02 11.89
N SER A 195 -4.50 5.50 10.67
CA SER A 195 -4.22 4.74 9.44
C SER A 195 -2.72 4.52 9.21
N ILE A 196 -1.87 5.50 9.54
CA ILE A 196 -0.41 5.36 9.47
C ILE A 196 0.08 4.32 10.49
N TRP A 197 -0.46 4.31 11.72
CA TRP A 197 -0.12 3.30 12.71
C TRP A 197 -0.49 1.89 12.27
N GLN A 198 -1.68 1.72 11.66
CA GLN A 198 -2.09 0.44 11.08
C GLN A 198 -1.15 0.01 9.93
N MET A 199 -0.73 0.94 9.08
CA MET A 199 0.22 0.67 8.00
C MET A 199 1.59 0.22 8.56
N ILE A 200 2.10 0.86 9.61
CA ILE A 200 3.36 0.46 10.28
C ILE A 200 3.25 -0.97 10.81
N GLU A 201 2.11 -1.33 11.42
CA GLU A 201 1.91 -2.68 11.95
C GLU A 201 1.88 -3.74 10.82
N LEU A 202 1.19 -3.46 9.72
CA LEU A 202 1.17 -4.32 8.53
C LEU A 202 2.56 -4.48 7.90
N VAL A 203 3.37 -3.43 7.88
CA VAL A 203 4.76 -3.49 7.43
C VAL A 203 5.57 -4.44 8.33
N LYS A 204 5.44 -4.33 9.66
CA LYS A 204 6.13 -5.23 10.60
C LYS A 204 5.71 -6.70 10.44
N GLU A 205 4.43 -6.96 10.25
CA GLU A 205 3.94 -8.31 9.98
C GLU A 205 4.49 -8.87 8.66
N SER A 206 4.56 -8.01 7.64
CA SER A 206 5.15 -8.36 6.34
C SER A 206 6.64 -8.67 6.45
N PHE A 207 7.40 -7.94 7.26
CA PHE A 207 8.80 -8.26 7.60
C PHE A 207 8.94 -9.66 8.19
N GLY A 208 8.06 -10.03 9.12
CA GLY A 208 8.02 -11.37 9.71
C GLY A 208 7.80 -12.46 8.65
N SER A 209 6.89 -12.23 7.73
CA SER A 209 6.58 -13.15 6.64
C SER A 209 7.74 -13.31 5.65
N ILE A 210 8.40 -12.21 5.29
CA ILE A 210 9.57 -12.22 4.40
C ILE A 210 10.73 -13.00 5.05
N ARG A 211 10.97 -12.82 6.35
CA ARG A 211 11.99 -13.55 7.08
C ARG A 211 11.72 -15.06 7.10
N SER A 212 10.46 -15.46 7.23
CA SER A 212 10.08 -16.87 7.13
C SER A 212 10.31 -17.44 5.72
N ILE A 213 10.09 -16.64 4.68
CA ILE A 213 10.38 -17.03 3.29
C ILE A 213 11.90 -17.24 3.10
N GLU A 214 12.74 -16.36 3.65
CA GLU A 214 14.20 -16.48 3.63
C GLU A 214 14.68 -17.80 4.29
N GLU A 215 14.15 -18.14 5.46
CA GLU A 215 14.47 -19.39 6.16
C GLU A 215 14.01 -20.64 5.36
N LEU A 216 12.83 -20.58 4.74
CA LEU A 216 12.32 -21.64 3.88
C LEU A 216 13.19 -21.82 2.65
N ASN A 217 13.61 -20.72 2.01
CA ASN A 217 14.48 -20.76 0.84
C ASN A 217 15.84 -21.36 1.16
N ALA A 218 16.46 -20.98 2.28
CA ALA A 218 17.70 -21.58 2.74
C ALA A 218 17.59 -23.09 3.05
N THR A 219 16.40 -23.53 3.50
CA THR A 219 16.13 -24.95 3.72
C THR A 219 15.95 -25.67 2.40
N GLN A 220 15.26 -25.08 1.44
CA GLN A 220 15.07 -25.59 0.07
C GLN A 220 16.41 -25.78 -0.64
N GLU A 221 17.33 -24.83 -0.55
CA GLU A 221 18.69 -24.96 -1.11
C GLU A 221 19.42 -26.21 -0.59
N LYS A 222 19.36 -26.48 0.72
CA LYS A 222 19.96 -27.68 1.31
C LYS A 222 19.33 -28.97 0.78
N LEU A 223 18.01 -28.98 0.60
CA LEU A 223 17.30 -30.13 0.05
C LEU A 223 17.63 -30.37 -1.41
N LEU A 224 17.83 -29.31 -2.20
CA LEU A 224 18.21 -29.39 -3.60
C LEU A 224 19.60 -30.03 -3.76
N VAL A 225 20.59 -29.59 -2.96
CA VAL A 225 21.93 -30.20 -2.94
C VAL A 225 21.85 -31.70 -2.58
N ALA A 226 21.08 -32.02 -1.53
CA ALA A 226 20.92 -33.41 -1.11
C ALA A 226 20.22 -34.30 -2.18
N ASN A 227 19.24 -33.71 -2.91
CA ASN A 227 18.56 -34.41 -4.02
C ASN A 227 19.47 -34.62 -5.23
N SER A 228 20.28 -33.60 -5.60
CA SER A 228 21.27 -33.74 -6.67
C SER A 228 22.28 -34.86 -6.35
N ASP A 229 22.77 -34.96 -5.12
CA ASP A 229 23.66 -36.03 -4.68
C ASP A 229 23.01 -37.39 -4.71
N LYS A 230 21.70 -37.47 -4.39
CA LYS A 230 20.94 -38.74 -4.54
C LYS A 230 20.78 -39.16 -6.01
N ASN A 231 20.44 -38.18 -6.88
CA ASN A 231 20.32 -38.44 -8.32
C ASN A 231 21.62 -39.01 -8.90
N LYS A 232 22.78 -38.45 -8.54
CA LYS A 232 24.09 -38.97 -8.96
C LYS A 232 24.28 -40.43 -8.55
N LYS A 233 23.98 -40.78 -7.30
CA LYS A 233 24.07 -42.15 -6.80
C LYS A 233 23.11 -43.10 -7.54
N VAL A 234 21.92 -42.64 -7.85
CA VAL A 234 20.93 -43.40 -8.62
C VAL A 234 21.44 -43.67 -10.05
N LEU A 235 22.03 -42.65 -10.71
CA LEU A 235 22.66 -42.84 -12.02
C LEU A 235 23.82 -43.85 -11.99
N GLU A 236 24.66 -43.83 -10.95
CA GLU A 236 25.72 -44.80 -10.74
C GLU A 236 25.15 -46.22 -10.59
N GLN A 237 24.06 -46.39 -9.84
CA GLN A 237 23.36 -47.65 -9.67
C GLN A 237 22.80 -48.19 -10.99
N PHE A 238 22.17 -47.32 -11.79
CA PHE A 238 21.64 -47.73 -13.12
C PHE A 238 22.76 -48.08 -14.11
N SER A 239 23.90 -47.39 -14.05
CA SER A 239 25.06 -47.75 -14.81
C SER A 239 25.60 -49.15 -14.47
N HIS A 240 25.66 -49.46 -13.18
CA HIS A 240 26.05 -50.81 -12.70
C HIS A 240 25.01 -51.88 -13.10
N GLN A 241 23.72 -51.54 -13.00
CA GLN A 241 22.62 -52.43 -13.39
C GLN A 241 22.64 -52.76 -14.91
N SER A 242 22.92 -51.75 -15.75
CA SER A 242 23.10 -51.96 -17.18
C SER A 242 24.24 -52.94 -17.49
N GLN A 243 25.34 -52.86 -16.74
CA GLN A 243 26.45 -53.79 -16.88
C GLN A 243 26.08 -55.20 -16.44
N GLN A 244 25.27 -55.35 -15.39
CA GLN A 244 24.76 -56.68 -14.96
C GLN A 244 23.81 -57.28 -16.01
N PHE A 245 22.91 -56.51 -16.64
CA PHE A 245 22.04 -56.98 -17.69
C PHE A 245 22.83 -57.44 -18.91
N LYS A 246 23.92 -56.75 -19.26
CA LYS A 246 24.84 -57.18 -20.31
C LYS A 246 25.45 -58.57 -20.00
N GLN A 247 25.90 -58.80 -18.76
CA GLN A 247 26.44 -60.08 -18.33
C GLN A 247 25.36 -61.19 -18.34
N ILE A 248 24.12 -60.86 -17.96
CA ILE A 248 22.99 -61.82 -18.05
C ILE A 248 22.71 -62.19 -19.50
N ALA A 249 22.69 -61.21 -20.41
CA ALA A 249 22.50 -61.47 -21.82
C ALA A 249 23.59 -62.41 -22.40
N GLU A 250 24.86 -62.17 -22.05
CA GLU A 250 25.98 -63.05 -22.43
C GLU A 250 25.83 -64.44 -21.87
N MET A 251 25.37 -64.63 -20.61
CA MET A 251 25.10 -65.95 -20.01
C MET A 251 23.93 -66.66 -20.68
N ILE A 252 22.90 -65.94 -21.11
CA ILE A 252 21.76 -66.50 -21.82
C ILE A 252 22.21 -67.09 -23.17
N VAL A 253 23.05 -66.34 -23.94
CA VAL A 253 23.62 -66.78 -25.18
C VAL A 253 24.44 -68.07 -24.97
N SER A 254 25.33 -68.10 -23.97
CA SER A 254 26.13 -69.30 -23.65
C SER A 254 25.28 -70.52 -23.24
N ASN A 255 24.20 -70.23 -22.46
CA ASN A 255 23.24 -71.34 -22.13
C ASN A 255 22.52 -71.86 -23.34
N ALA A 256 22.14 -71.03 -24.31
CA ALA A 256 21.53 -71.49 -25.57
C ALA A 256 22.46 -72.35 -26.38
N GLU A 257 23.75 -71.99 -26.45
CA GLU A 257 24.76 -72.87 -27.08
C GLU A 257 24.89 -74.23 -26.39
N ASN A 258 24.99 -74.19 -25.05
CA ASN A 258 25.07 -75.44 -24.25
C ASN A 258 23.86 -76.39 -24.44
N VAL A 259 22.65 -75.78 -24.45
CA VAL A 259 21.38 -76.56 -24.70
C VAL A 259 21.40 -77.14 -26.08
N THR A 260 21.90 -76.44 -27.09
CA THR A 260 22.01 -76.97 -28.46
C THR A 260 23.00 -78.11 -28.53
N GLU A 261 24.17 -78.00 -27.87
CA GLU A 261 25.15 -79.13 -27.81
C GLU A 261 24.63 -80.33 -27.06
N ILE A 262 23.93 -80.16 -25.95
CA ILE A 262 23.29 -81.26 -25.21
C ILE A 262 22.24 -81.92 -26.06
N SER A 263 21.40 -81.19 -26.77
CA SER A 263 20.38 -81.77 -27.70
C SER A 263 21.02 -82.62 -28.76
N HIS A 264 22.13 -82.17 -29.38
CA HIS A 264 22.87 -82.93 -30.36
C HIS A 264 23.45 -84.20 -29.74
N LYS A 265 24.04 -84.19 -28.56
CA LYS A 265 24.55 -85.40 -27.87
C LYS A 265 23.47 -86.38 -27.49
N VAL A 266 22.27 -85.93 -27.10
CA VAL A 266 21.13 -86.73 -26.81
C VAL A 266 20.63 -87.46 -28.08
N GLU A 267 20.64 -86.76 -29.23
CA GLU A 267 20.29 -87.31 -30.51
C GLU A 267 21.27 -88.39 -30.94
N GLU A 268 22.59 -88.19 -30.80
CA GLU A 268 23.64 -89.20 -31.05
C GLU A 268 23.49 -90.40 -30.12
N LEU A 269 23.21 -90.21 -28.84
CA LEU A 269 22.95 -91.27 -27.87
C LEU A 269 21.72 -92.08 -28.25
N ASN A 270 20.64 -91.43 -28.64
CA ASN A 270 19.42 -92.13 -29.12
C ASN A 270 19.69 -93.00 -30.37
N LYS A 271 20.45 -92.43 -31.31
CA LYS A 271 20.86 -93.21 -32.51
C LYS A 271 21.72 -94.42 -32.14
N THR A 272 22.76 -94.22 -31.31
CA THR A 272 23.63 -95.27 -30.82
C THR A 272 22.82 -96.37 -30.06
N THR A 273 21.86 -95.97 -29.25
CA THR A 273 20.99 -96.86 -28.49
C THR A 273 20.06 -97.65 -29.43
N THR A 274 19.58 -97.03 -30.52
CA THR A 274 18.75 -97.72 -31.58
C THR A 274 19.59 -98.72 -32.33
N ASP A 275 20.78 -98.29 -32.75
CA ASP A 275 21.71 -99.19 -33.47
C ASP A 275 22.13 -100.38 -32.61
N LEU A 276 22.41 -100.22 -31.32
CA LEU A 276 22.67 -101.35 -30.38
C LEU A 276 21.47 -102.24 -30.18
N ARG A 277 20.26 -101.66 -30.10
CA ARG A 277 19.02 -102.46 -29.98
C ARG A 277 18.77 -103.30 -31.23
N ASP A 278 19.01 -102.77 -32.41
CA ASP A 278 18.85 -103.50 -33.68
C ASP A 278 19.91 -104.63 -33.83
N LEU A 279 21.13 -104.46 -33.34
CA LEU A 279 22.18 -105.46 -33.25
C LEU A 279 21.80 -106.58 -32.26
N ILE A 280 21.15 -106.34 -31.17
CA ILE A 280 20.69 -107.36 -30.19
C ILE A 280 19.47 -108.12 -30.67
N ILE A 281 18.60 -107.57 -31.46
CA ILE A 281 17.37 -108.20 -31.95
C ILE A 281 17.60 -108.98 -33.22
N ASN A 282 18.57 -108.63 -34.08
CA ASN A 282 18.83 -109.19 -35.39
C ASN A 282 20.12 -110.04 -35.48
N GLY A 283 20.90 -110.16 -34.38
CA GLY A 283 22.09 -111.08 -34.25
C GLY A 283 21.71 -112.26 -33.41
#